data_294d97e57d4f9aafe7284e34235acb96
#
_entry.id   294d97e57d4f9aafe7284e34235acb96
#
_cell.length_a   1.000
_cell.length_b   1.000
_cell.length_c   1.000
_cell.angle_alpha   90.00
_cell.angle_beta   90.00
_cell.angle_gamma   90.00
#
_symmetry.space_group_name_H-M   'P 1'
#
loop_
_entity.id
_entity.type
_entity.pdbx_description
1 polymer ?
#
loop_
_entity_poly.entity_id
_entity_poly.type
_entity_poly.pdbx_seq_one_letter_code
_entity_poly.pdbx_strand_id
1 'polypeptide(L)'
;KKIIEKRHKGDKKEMFELAKRFINKECIIYTFENHQLTGVIKEVTDGAVLVEKNGQLEAINLDYILRIREYPVDKKGKKKSVIFD
;
A
#
# COMPACT_ATOMS: atom_id res chain seq x y z
N LYS A 1 -24.41 11.02 8.12
CA LYS A 1 -24.21 10.81 6.71
C LYS A 1 -23.13 11.72 6.17
N LYS A 2 -23.32 12.99 6.36
CA LYS A 2 -22.32 13.94 5.88
C LYS A 2 -21.02 13.79 6.64
N ILE A 3 -21.12 13.38 7.88
CA ILE A 3 -19.94 13.15 8.69
C ILE A 3 -19.12 12.02 8.10
N ILE A 4 -19.79 11.00 7.62
CA ILE A 4 -19.11 9.86 7.02
C ILE A 4 -18.36 10.28 5.76
N GLU A 5 -19.00 11.07 4.92
CA GLU A 5 -18.35 11.55 3.73
C GLU A 5 -17.12 12.39 4.03
N LYS A 6 -17.26 13.24 5.00
CA LYS A 6 -16.17 14.12 5.39
C LYS A 6 -14.99 13.31 5.90
N ARG A 7 -15.25 12.33 6.74
CA ARG A 7 -14.20 11.49 7.30
C ARG A 7 -13.52 10.67 6.23
N HIS A 8 -14.30 10.15 5.29
CA HIS A 8 -13.75 9.37 4.21
C HIS A 8 -12.78 10.21 3.37
N LYS A 9 -13.16 11.44 3.13
CA LYS A 9 -12.33 12.34 2.37
C LYS A 9 -11.00 12.62 3.10
N GLY A 10 -11.07 12.79 4.40
CA GLY A 10 -9.87 13.02 5.19
C GLY A 10 -8.97 11.81 5.22
N ASP A 11 -9.57 10.62 5.37
CA ASP A 11 -8.81 9.38 5.37
C ASP A 11 -8.06 9.18 4.06
N LYS A 12 -8.71 9.52 2.96
CA LYS A 12 -8.13 9.37 1.65
C LYS A 12 -6.90 10.25 1.49
N LYS A 13 -7.01 11.48 1.92
CA LYS A 13 -5.91 12.42 1.83
C LYS A 13 -4.76 11.97 2.72
N GLU A 14 -5.08 11.47 3.88
CA GLU A 14 -4.07 10.98 4.80
C GLU A 14 -3.32 9.79 4.25
N MET A 15 -4.04 8.85 3.65
CA MET A 15 -3.41 7.68 3.06
C MET A 15 -2.47 8.08 1.92
N PHE A 16 -2.87 9.04 1.12
CA PHE A 16 -2.04 9.53 0.04
C PHE A 16 -0.70 10.06 0.58
N GLU A 17 -0.76 10.88 1.61
CA GLU A 17 0.45 11.44 2.17
C GLU A 17 1.34 10.38 2.81
N LEU A 18 0.74 9.44 3.49
CA LEU A 18 1.50 8.40 4.17
C LEU A 18 2.09 7.39 3.19
N ALA A 19 1.36 7.08 2.13
CA ALA A 19 1.85 6.12 1.14
C ALA A 19 3.13 6.58 0.47
N LYS A 20 3.33 7.88 0.37
CA LYS A 20 4.54 8.42 -0.23
C LYS A 20 5.79 8.01 0.53
N ARG A 21 5.66 7.71 1.80
CA ARG A 21 6.79 7.32 2.62
C ARG A 21 7.31 5.93 2.28
N PHE A 22 6.54 5.19 1.52
CA PHE A 22 6.89 3.82 1.16
C PHE A 22 7.47 3.71 -0.25
N ILE A 23 7.66 4.83 -0.92
CA ILE A 23 8.20 4.80 -2.28
C ILE A 23 9.60 4.20 -2.26
N ASN A 24 9.85 3.28 -3.20
CA ASN A 24 11.08 2.53 -3.37
C ASN A 24 11.30 1.49 -2.28
N LYS A 25 10.27 1.18 -1.52
CA LYS A 25 10.35 0.12 -0.51
C LYS A 25 9.48 -1.04 -0.91
N GLU A 26 9.94 -2.24 -0.59
CA GLU A 26 9.11 -3.41 -0.81
C GLU A 26 8.06 -3.47 0.29
N CYS A 27 6.80 -3.63 -0.11
CA CYS A 27 5.69 -3.50 0.82
C CYS A 27 4.69 -4.60 0.64
N ILE A 28 3.88 -4.79 1.68
CA ILE A 28 2.68 -5.61 1.63
C ILE A 28 1.51 -4.64 1.65
N ILE A 29 0.65 -4.74 0.64
CA ILE A 29 -0.50 -3.85 0.50
C ILE A 29 -1.76 -4.67 0.70
N TYR A 30 -2.58 -4.25 1.64
CA TYR A 30 -3.82 -4.96 1.97
C TYR A 30 -4.98 -4.19 1.34
N THR A 31 -5.79 -4.93 0.59
CA THR A 31 -6.94 -4.33 -0.08
C THR A 31 -8.21 -4.97 0.45
N PHE A 32 -9.36 -4.54 -0.07
CA PHE A 32 -10.64 -5.08 0.35
C PHE A 32 -10.70 -6.59 0.12
N GLU A 33 -11.58 -7.25 0.87
CA GLU A 33 -11.85 -8.67 0.72
C GLU A 33 -10.66 -9.55 1.06
N ASN A 34 -9.84 -9.07 1.97
CA ASN A 34 -8.69 -9.84 2.47
C ASN A 34 -7.66 -10.16 1.41
N HIS A 35 -7.63 -9.39 0.34
CA HIS A 35 -6.59 -9.55 -0.66
C HIS A 35 -5.32 -8.85 -0.24
N GLN A 36 -4.21 -9.43 -0.62
CA GLN A 36 -2.90 -8.89 -0.30
C GLN A 36 -2.04 -8.89 -1.54
N LEU A 37 -1.23 -7.85 -1.66
CA LEU A 37 -0.29 -7.70 -2.76
C LEU A 37 1.07 -7.38 -2.19
N THR A 38 2.11 -7.88 -2.83
CA THR A 38 3.48 -7.50 -2.44
C THR A 38 4.16 -6.88 -3.64
N GLY A 39 5.09 -5.98 -3.36
CA GLY A 39 5.86 -5.35 -4.41
C GLY A 39 6.50 -4.07 -3.93
N VAL A 40 7.24 -3.44 -4.83
CA VAL A 40 7.92 -2.19 -4.53
C VAL A 40 7.06 -1.04 -5.03
N ILE A 41 6.75 -0.12 -4.13
CA ILE A 41 5.97 1.05 -4.51
C ILE A 41 6.89 1.98 -5.28
N LYS A 42 6.52 2.29 -6.53
CA LYS A 42 7.34 3.13 -7.38
C LYS A 42 6.83 4.55 -7.45
N GLU A 43 5.54 4.75 -7.33
CA GLU A 43 4.97 6.07 -7.46
C GLU A 43 3.63 6.12 -6.73
N VAL A 44 3.30 7.26 -6.16
CA VAL A 44 2.03 7.47 -5.48
C VAL A 44 1.43 8.77 -5.99
N THR A 45 0.20 8.68 -6.48
CA THR A 45 -0.57 9.87 -6.85
C THR A 45 -1.77 9.97 -5.92
N ASP A 46 -2.56 11.01 -6.09
CA ASP A 46 -3.74 11.18 -5.22
C ASP A 46 -4.83 10.16 -5.52
N GLY A 47 -4.70 9.41 -6.60
CA GLY A 47 -5.71 8.42 -6.96
C GLY A 47 -5.22 7.00 -7.04
N ALA A 48 -3.90 6.77 -7.06
CA ALA A 48 -3.38 5.44 -7.31
C ALA A 48 -1.97 5.26 -6.75
N VAL A 49 -1.61 4.00 -6.60
CA VAL A 49 -0.26 3.59 -6.21
C VAL A 49 0.27 2.68 -7.29
N LEU A 50 1.47 2.97 -7.77
CA LEU A 50 2.12 2.15 -8.79
C LEU A 50 3.09 1.19 -8.12
N VAL A 51 2.87 -0.09 -8.34
CA VAL A 51 3.63 -1.15 -7.68
C VAL A 51 4.32 -2.00 -8.72
N GLU A 52 5.58 -2.33 -8.44
CA GLU A 52 6.35 -3.22 -9.32
C GLU A 52 6.61 -4.53 -8.62
N LYS A 53 6.36 -5.63 -9.33
CA LYS A 53 6.65 -6.97 -8.84
C LYS A 53 7.13 -7.82 -10.00
N ASN A 54 8.30 -8.43 -9.82
CA ASN A 54 8.88 -9.32 -10.84
C ASN A 54 8.98 -8.63 -12.20
N GLY A 55 9.32 -7.36 -12.20
CA GLY A 55 9.49 -6.60 -13.43
C GLY A 55 8.20 -6.12 -14.06
N GLN A 56 7.07 -6.34 -13.41
CA GLN A 56 5.78 -5.89 -13.93
C GLN A 56 5.21 -4.79 -13.06
N LEU A 57 4.59 -3.82 -13.70
CA LEU A 57 3.98 -2.70 -13.00
C LEU A 57 2.48 -2.88 -12.93
N GLU A 58 1.93 -2.49 -11.80
CA GLU A 58 0.49 -2.56 -11.57
C GLU A 58 0.05 -1.29 -10.83
N ALA A 59 -1.02 -0.68 -11.31
CA ALA A 59 -1.58 0.49 -10.64
C ALA A 59 -2.77 0.07 -9.82
N ILE A 60 -2.79 0.47 -8.55
CA ILE A 60 -3.84 0.10 -7.62
C ILE A 60 -4.56 1.37 -7.20
N ASN A 61 -5.88 1.36 -7.27
CA ASN A 61 -6.68 2.49 -6.84
C ASN A 61 -6.46 2.71 -5.34
N LEU A 62 -6.12 3.94 -4.98
CA LEU A 62 -5.83 4.26 -3.60
C LEU A 62 -7.02 4.01 -2.68
N ASP A 63 -8.24 4.15 -3.20
CA ASP A 63 -9.44 3.89 -2.42
C ASP A 63 -9.59 2.42 -2.04
N TYR A 64 -8.91 1.54 -2.73
CA TYR A 64 -8.98 0.10 -2.46
C TYR A 64 -8.05 -0.33 -1.34
N ILE A 65 -7.10 0.52 -0.99
CA ILE A 65 -6.04 0.15 -0.07
C ILE A 65 -6.49 0.42 1.36
N LEU A 66 -6.43 -0.61 2.19
CA LEU A 66 -6.75 -0.49 3.61
C LEU A 66 -5.51 -0.26 4.44
N ARG A 67 -4.37 -0.79 4.00
CA ARG A 67 -3.19 -0.79 4.82
C ARG A 67 -1.97 -1.04 3.96
N ILE A 68 -0.88 -0.36 4.29
CA ILE A 68 0.42 -0.58 3.64
C ILE A 68 1.43 -0.80 4.76
N ARG A 69 2.26 -1.82 4.61
CA ARG A 69 3.36 -2.01 5.54
C ARG A 69 4.59 -2.44 4.79
N GLU A 70 5.73 -2.09 5.34
CA GLU A 70 6.99 -2.49 4.74
C GLU A 70 7.18 -3.99 4.90
N TYR A 71 7.68 -4.64 3.85
CA TYR A 71 7.92 -6.08 3.91
C TYR A 71 8.98 -6.36 4.97
N PRO A 72 8.73 -7.25 5.92
CA PRO A 72 9.69 -7.48 7.00
C PRO A 72 10.96 -8.18 6.50
N VAL A 73 12.09 -7.80 7.09
CA VAL A 73 13.37 -8.41 6.79
C VAL A 73 14.00 -8.86 8.10
N ASP A 74 14.91 -9.82 8.02
CA ASP A 74 15.59 -10.27 9.20
C ASP A 74 16.80 -9.36 9.48
N LYS A 75 17.57 -9.71 10.52
CA LYS A 75 18.69 -8.88 10.93
C LYS A 75 19.80 -8.80 9.87
N LYS A 76 19.83 -9.76 8.96
CA LYS A 76 20.82 -9.79 7.90
C LYS A 76 20.32 -9.17 6.62
N GLY A 77 19.13 -8.57 6.64
CA GLY A 77 18.57 -7.95 5.47
C GLY A 77 17.80 -8.87 4.55
N LYS A 78 17.60 -10.11 4.94
CA LYS A 78 16.84 -11.05 4.13
C LYS A 78 15.37 -10.97 4.49
N LYS A 79 14.52 -11.19 3.51
CA LYS A 79 13.10 -11.16 3.77
C LYS A 79 12.68 -12.28 4.68
N LYS A 80 11.81 -11.96 5.61
CA LYS A 80 11.22 -12.97 6.47
C LYS A 80 10.05 -13.60 5.77
N SER A 81 9.74 -14.84 6.17
CA SER A 81 8.50 -15.45 5.73
C SER A 81 7.33 -14.66 6.30
N VAL A 82 6.32 -14.45 5.47
CA VAL A 82 5.14 -13.71 5.88
C VAL A 82 3.94 -14.62 5.72
N ILE A 83 3.15 -14.71 6.79
CA ILE A 83 1.93 -15.49 6.76
C ILE A 83 0.79 -14.56 6.43
N PHE A 84 0.12 -14.82 5.34
CA PHE A 84 -1.01 -14.00 4.90
C PHE A 84 -2.29 -14.53 5.51
N ASP A 85 -3.08 -13.60 6.01
CA ASP A 85 -4.35 -13.97 6.65
C ASP A 85 -5.47 -14.11 5.66
#